data_4af3af79839ba18859faa39a008fff39
#
_entry.id   4af3af79839ba18859faa39a008fff39
#
_cell.length_a   1.000
_cell.length_b   1.000
_cell.length_c   1.000
_cell.angle_alpha   90.00
_cell.angle_beta   90.00
_cell.angle_gamma   90.00
#
_symmetry.space_group_name_H-M   'P 1'
#
loop_
_entity.id
_entity.type
_entity.pdbx_description
1 polymer ?
#
loop_
_entity_poly.entity_id
_entity_poly.type
_entity_poly.pdbx_seq_one_letter_code
_entity_poly.pdbx_strand_id
1 'polypeptide(L)'
;LYIAVICDWVVFCNIIDYIFQPDEGSLVNYCLTTIGILKEPVAWLKNTWTGNFVIWICSIWKGYGWVMIIYTAGLLGIPSDQYEAATMDGANAVQKFFHVTLPGLRGTTLYLLINLINGAMNIFIQVFLLTKGDPLGTTDVVMDYIYRRAFNYFDFGYAAACGIVMGIVVFVISMGLKKFLRYGENL
;
A
#
# COMPACT_ATOMS: atom_id res chain seq x y z
N LEU A 1 -7.48 -5.89 -13.82
CA LEU A 1 -6.59 -5.30 -12.80
C LEU A 1 -7.22 -4.11 -12.06
N TYR A 2 -8.04 -3.29 -12.73
CA TYR A 2 -8.70 -2.13 -12.12
C TYR A 2 -9.89 -2.49 -11.20
N ILE A 3 -10.40 -3.69 -11.25
CA ILE A 3 -11.51 -4.19 -10.39
C ILE A 3 -11.18 -3.99 -8.90
N ALA A 4 -9.91 -4.20 -8.51
CA ALA A 4 -9.46 -3.99 -7.14
C ALA A 4 -9.66 -2.56 -6.64
N VAL A 5 -9.52 -1.55 -7.51
CA VAL A 5 -9.66 -0.13 -7.18
C VAL A 5 -11.13 0.27 -6.99
N ILE A 6 -12.04 -0.31 -7.81
CA ILE A 6 -13.47 -0.01 -7.76
C ILE A 6 -14.13 -0.58 -6.51
N CYS A 7 -13.66 -1.73 -6.03
CA CYS A 7 -14.22 -2.37 -4.84
C CYS A 7 -13.99 -1.49 -3.60
N ASP A 8 -15.04 -1.22 -2.82
CA ASP A 8 -14.92 -0.52 -1.54
C ASP A 8 -14.05 -1.30 -0.54
N TRP A 9 -13.32 -0.59 0.33
CA TRP A 9 -12.45 -1.22 1.33
C TRP A 9 -13.21 -2.10 2.32
N VAL A 10 -14.40 -1.69 2.74
CA VAL A 10 -15.19 -2.45 3.72
C VAL A 10 -15.65 -3.77 3.12
N VAL A 11 -16.18 -3.74 1.89
CA VAL A 11 -16.59 -4.96 1.17
C VAL A 11 -15.39 -5.88 0.96
N PHE A 12 -14.27 -5.33 0.52
CA PHE A 12 -13.05 -6.07 0.27
C PHE A 12 -12.52 -6.75 1.54
N CYS A 13 -12.41 -6.01 2.65
CA CYS A 13 -11.97 -6.58 3.93
C CYS A 13 -12.88 -7.68 4.44
N ASN A 14 -14.21 -7.55 4.30
CA ASN A 14 -15.13 -8.62 4.68
C ASN A 14 -14.94 -9.88 3.84
N ILE A 15 -14.68 -9.75 2.53
CA ILE A 15 -14.37 -10.89 1.67
C ILE A 15 -13.06 -11.55 2.12
N ILE A 16 -12.03 -10.76 2.42
CA ILE A 16 -10.75 -11.28 2.90
C ILE A 16 -10.91 -11.97 4.26
N ASP A 17 -11.64 -11.38 5.19
CA ASP A 17 -11.93 -12.00 6.48
C ASP A 17 -12.56 -13.39 6.30
N TYR A 18 -13.55 -13.50 5.40
CA TYR A 18 -14.20 -14.78 5.07
C TYR A 18 -13.22 -15.79 4.45
N ILE A 19 -12.33 -15.36 3.56
CA ILE A 19 -11.34 -16.22 2.88
C ILE A 19 -10.27 -16.73 3.86
N PHE A 20 -9.91 -15.95 4.87
CA PHE A 20 -8.86 -16.24 5.86
C PHE A 20 -9.40 -16.66 7.24
N GLN A 21 -10.65 -17.10 7.33
CA GLN A 21 -11.21 -17.62 8.57
C GLN A 21 -10.39 -18.79 9.12
N PRO A 22 -10.40 -19.00 10.46
CA PRO A 22 -9.59 -20.06 11.10
C PRO A 22 -10.12 -21.48 10.86
N ASP A 23 -11.26 -21.62 10.20
CA ASP A 23 -11.95 -22.90 10.01
C ASP A 23 -11.34 -23.71 8.85
N GLU A 24 -11.51 -25.04 8.91
CA GLU A 24 -11.10 -25.96 7.83
C GLU A 24 -11.79 -25.66 6.50
N GLY A 25 -13.01 -25.14 6.55
CA GLY A 25 -13.82 -24.76 5.37
C GLY A 25 -13.43 -23.43 4.74
N SER A 26 -12.53 -22.66 5.34
CA SER A 26 -12.06 -21.42 4.74
C SER A 26 -11.24 -21.69 3.48
N LEU A 27 -11.40 -20.85 2.47
CA LEU A 27 -10.83 -21.09 1.13
C LEU A 27 -9.30 -21.30 1.19
N VAL A 28 -8.59 -20.50 1.95
CA VAL A 28 -7.11 -20.57 2.06
C VAL A 28 -6.69 -21.83 2.83
N ASN A 29 -7.29 -22.11 3.98
CA ASN A 29 -6.97 -23.30 4.75
C ASN A 29 -7.31 -24.57 3.97
N TYR A 30 -8.49 -24.64 3.34
CA TYR A 30 -8.89 -25.76 2.52
C TYR A 30 -7.91 -26.02 1.36
N CYS A 31 -7.53 -24.99 0.62
CA CYS A 31 -6.56 -25.14 -0.48
C CYS A 31 -5.18 -25.61 0.03
N LEU A 32 -4.67 -24.99 1.10
CA LEU A 32 -3.33 -25.29 1.60
C LEU A 32 -3.24 -26.66 2.30
N THR A 33 -4.31 -27.12 2.95
CA THR A 33 -4.37 -28.46 3.53
C THR A 33 -4.54 -29.53 2.45
N THR A 34 -5.35 -29.27 1.42
CA THR A 34 -5.54 -30.21 0.29
C THR A 34 -4.25 -30.41 -0.51
N ILE A 35 -3.45 -29.36 -0.70
CA ILE A 35 -2.15 -29.45 -1.39
C ILE A 35 -1.07 -30.06 -0.47
N GLY A 36 -1.35 -30.25 0.83
CA GLY A 36 -0.43 -30.83 1.81
C GLY A 36 0.63 -29.87 2.34
N ILE A 37 0.49 -28.56 2.13
CA ILE A 37 1.39 -27.52 2.66
C ILE A 37 1.15 -27.32 4.15
N LEU A 38 -0.12 -27.33 4.58
CA LEU A 38 -0.51 -27.24 5.98
C LEU A 38 -1.03 -28.59 6.48
N LYS A 39 -0.67 -28.93 7.72
CA LYS A 39 -1.19 -30.13 8.43
C LYS A 39 -2.47 -29.82 9.19
N GLU A 40 -2.63 -28.58 9.64
CA GLU A 40 -3.75 -28.10 10.45
C GLU A 40 -4.16 -26.69 9.97
N PRO A 41 -5.44 -26.30 10.15
CA PRO A 41 -5.93 -24.97 9.81
C PRO A 41 -5.20 -23.89 10.61
N VAL A 42 -4.83 -22.81 9.96
CA VAL A 42 -4.14 -21.67 10.57
C VAL A 42 -5.11 -20.53 10.82
N ALA A 43 -5.06 -19.96 12.02
CA ALA A 43 -5.80 -18.76 12.38
C ALA A 43 -5.02 -17.51 11.90
N TRP A 44 -5.10 -17.22 10.59
CA TRP A 44 -4.30 -16.21 9.90
C TRP A 44 -4.34 -14.84 10.53
N LEU A 45 -5.54 -14.37 10.90
CA LEU A 45 -5.75 -13.02 11.44
C LEU A 45 -5.51 -12.91 12.95
N LYS A 46 -5.31 -14.05 13.64
CA LYS A 46 -5.06 -14.10 15.10
C LYS A 46 -3.58 -14.19 15.48
N ASN A 47 -2.68 -14.20 14.51
CA ASN A 47 -1.24 -14.22 14.73
C ASN A 47 -0.62 -12.97 14.13
N THR A 48 0.33 -12.35 14.84
CA THR A 48 1.01 -11.10 14.44
C THR A 48 1.58 -11.17 13.02
N TRP A 49 2.34 -12.20 12.70
CA TRP A 49 3.03 -12.30 11.43
C TRP A 49 2.07 -12.60 10.27
N THR A 50 1.18 -13.56 10.45
CA THR A 50 0.22 -13.92 9.41
C THR A 50 -0.83 -12.83 9.22
N GLY A 51 -1.28 -12.17 10.28
CA GLY A 51 -2.21 -11.05 10.21
C GLY A 51 -1.62 -9.86 9.44
N ASN A 52 -0.39 -9.44 9.78
CA ASN A 52 0.31 -8.40 9.02
C ASN A 52 0.55 -8.80 7.56
N PHE A 53 0.90 -10.06 7.30
CA PHE A 53 1.08 -10.57 5.93
C PHE A 53 -0.19 -10.46 5.10
N VAL A 54 -1.35 -10.82 5.67
CA VAL A 54 -2.65 -10.67 5.01
C VAL A 54 -2.95 -9.19 4.73
N ILE A 55 -2.75 -8.30 5.72
CA ILE A 55 -2.94 -6.86 5.54
C ILE A 55 -2.05 -6.30 4.42
N TRP A 56 -0.78 -6.69 4.36
CA TRP A 56 0.16 -6.22 3.33
C TRP A 56 -0.22 -6.71 1.94
N ILE A 57 -0.50 -8.01 1.78
CA ILE A 57 -0.93 -8.57 0.48
C ILE A 57 -2.19 -7.86 -0.02
N CYS A 58 -3.18 -7.67 0.86
CA CYS A 58 -4.42 -6.99 0.52
C CYS A 58 -4.20 -5.53 0.10
N SER A 59 -3.36 -4.82 0.85
CA SER A 59 -3.03 -3.42 0.57
C SER A 59 -2.26 -3.27 -0.75
N ILE A 60 -1.28 -4.15 -1.00
CA ILE A 60 -0.52 -4.16 -2.25
C ILE A 60 -1.43 -4.48 -3.44
N TRP A 61 -2.26 -5.54 -3.33
CA TRP A 61 -3.15 -5.95 -4.41
C TRP A 61 -4.14 -4.85 -4.78
N LYS A 62 -4.71 -4.17 -3.79
CA LYS A 62 -5.64 -3.08 -4.02
C LYS A 62 -4.95 -1.82 -4.54
N GLY A 63 -3.77 -1.49 -4.04
CA GLY A 63 -2.98 -0.34 -4.46
C GLY A 63 -2.37 -0.49 -5.85
N TYR A 64 -2.04 -1.72 -6.26
CA TYR A 64 -1.35 -2.00 -7.52
C TYR A 64 -2.08 -1.45 -8.76
N GLY A 65 -3.41 -1.60 -8.83
CA GLY A 65 -4.20 -1.11 -9.95
C GLY A 65 -4.11 0.41 -10.13
N TRP A 66 -4.14 1.17 -9.05
CA TRP A 66 -3.97 2.62 -9.07
C TRP A 66 -2.58 3.03 -9.56
N VAL A 67 -1.54 2.43 -8.97
CA VAL A 67 -0.15 2.67 -9.34
C VAL A 67 0.11 2.40 -10.82
N MET A 68 -0.44 1.29 -11.34
CA MET A 68 -0.30 0.89 -12.74
C MET A 68 -0.90 1.94 -13.69
N ILE A 69 -2.08 2.48 -13.37
CA ILE A 69 -2.73 3.50 -14.23
C ILE A 69 -1.89 4.77 -14.28
N ILE A 70 -1.41 5.24 -13.13
CA ILE A 70 -0.61 6.46 -13.06
C ILE A 70 0.72 6.27 -13.81
N TYR A 71 1.38 5.12 -13.68
CA TYR A 71 2.58 4.84 -14.47
C TYR A 71 2.30 4.72 -15.95
N THR A 72 1.17 4.10 -16.34
CA THR A 72 0.78 4.03 -17.76
C THR A 72 0.56 5.43 -18.35
N ALA A 73 -0.15 6.30 -17.63
CA ALA A 73 -0.32 7.69 -18.03
C ALA A 73 1.02 8.44 -18.13
N GLY A 74 1.92 8.22 -17.17
CA GLY A 74 3.27 8.79 -17.19
C GLY A 74 4.10 8.31 -18.40
N LEU A 75 4.01 7.03 -18.74
CA LEU A 75 4.69 6.44 -19.90
C LEU A 75 4.19 7.05 -21.22
N LEU A 76 2.88 7.25 -21.35
CA LEU A 76 2.28 7.89 -22.53
C LEU A 76 2.64 9.37 -22.65
N GLY A 77 3.07 9.99 -21.56
CA GLY A 77 3.54 11.38 -21.55
C GLY A 77 5.00 11.56 -22.00
N ILE A 78 5.77 10.49 -22.18
CA ILE A 78 7.16 10.58 -22.66
C ILE A 78 7.13 10.74 -24.21
N PRO A 79 7.74 11.81 -24.77
CA PRO A 79 7.76 12.02 -26.21
C PRO A 79 8.43 10.86 -26.96
N SER A 80 7.81 10.41 -28.07
CA SER A 80 8.35 9.34 -28.93
C SER A 80 9.74 9.65 -29.48
N ASP A 81 9.97 10.93 -29.77
CA ASP A 81 11.23 11.43 -30.32
C ASP A 81 12.45 11.05 -29.47
N GLN A 82 12.29 10.97 -28.15
CA GLN A 82 13.37 10.53 -27.25
C GLN A 82 13.72 9.04 -27.46
N TYR A 83 12.72 8.20 -27.72
CA TYR A 83 12.94 6.79 -28.01
C TYR A 83 13.53 6.58 -29.40
N GLU A 84 13.12 7.41 -30.37
CA GLU A 84 13.66 7.39 -31.74
C GLU A 84 15.13 7.82 -31.76
N ALA A 85 15.47 8.93 -31.10
CA ALA A 85 16.84 9.39 -30.95
C ALA A 85 17.72 8.30 -30.30
N ALA A 86 17.29 7.72 -29.19
CA ALA A 86 18.02 6.61 -28.55
C ALA A 86 18.16 5.39 -29.47
N THR A 87 17.20 5.16 -30.38
CA THR A 87 17.31 4.08 -31.38
C THR A 87 18.36 4.38 -32.42
N MET A 88 18.42 5.62 -32.90
CA MET A 88 19.45 6.07 -33.86
C MET A 88 20.86 6.00 -33.25
N ASP A 89 20.99 6.24 -31.96
CA ASP A 89 22.23 6.07 -31.19
C ASP A 89 22.60 4.61 -30.92
N GLY A 90 21.78 3.64 -31.39
CA GLY A 90 22.04 2.21 -31.23
C GLY A 90 21.71 1.66 -29.83
N ALA A 91 20.94 2.39 -29.02
CA ALA A 91 20.57 1.92 -27.68
C ALA A 91 19.64 0.71 -27.71
N ASN A 92 19.98 -0.34 -26.96
CA ASN A 92 19.12 -1.50 -26.77
C ASN A 92 17.96 -1.20 -25.81
N ALA A 93 17.02 -2.15 -25.65
CA ALA A 93 15.81 -1.96 -24.83
C ALA A 93 16.13 -1.63 -23.34
N VAL A 94 17.17 -2.25 -22.79
CA VAL A 94 17.60 -2.01 -21.41
C VAL A 94 18.19 -0.60 -21.26
N GLN A 95 19.01 -0.18 -22.20
CA GLN A 95 19.56 1.18 -22.22
C GLN A 95 18.47 2.24 -22.35
N LYS A 96 17.48 2.04 -23.24
CA LYS A 96 16.31 2.92 -23.36
C LYS A 96 15.50 2.98 -22.06
N PHE A 97 15.36 1.85 -21.37
CA PHE A 97 14.64 1.83 -20.09
C PHE A 97 15.35 2.71 -19.04
N PHE A 98 16.65 2.56 -18.86
CA PHE A 98 17.39 3.30 -17.82
C PHE A 98 17.67 4.77 -18.19
N HIS A 99 17.82 5.11 -19.47
CA HIS A 99 18.23 6.45 -19.90
C HIS A 99 17.09 7.32 -20.44
N VAL A 100 15.96 6.72 -20.85
CA VAL A 100 14.79 7.46 -21.37
C VAL A 100 13.59 7.24 -20.46
N THR A 101 13.17 5.97 -20.27
CA THR A 101 11.92 5.65 -19.57
C THR A 101 11.99 6.02 -18.09
N LEU A 102 13.01 5.56 -17.38
CA LEU A 102 13.12 5.76 -15.94
C LEU A 102 13.32 7.25 -15.57
N PRO A 103 14.16 8.03 -16.25
CA PRO A 103 14.23 9.47 -16.05
C PRO A 103 12.94 10.20 -16.42
N GLY A 104 12.29 9.82 -17.53
CA GLY A 104 11.01 10.41 -17.96
C GLY A 104 9.87 10.16 -16.97
N LEU A 105 9.90 9.04 -16.23
CA LEU A 105 8.93 8.71 -15.18
C LEU A 105 9.25 9.30 -13.81
N ARG A 106 10.33 10.04 -13.66
CA ARG A 106 10.78 10.53 -12.35
C ARG A 106 9.72 11.33 -11.63
N GLY A 107 9.07 12.28 -12.30
CA GLY A 107 7.98 13.08 -11.72
C GLY A 107 6.79 12.23 -11.29
N THR A 108 6.39 11.27 -12.12
CA THR A 108 5.33 10.29 -11.83
C THR A 108 5.68 9.42 -10.62
N THR A 109 6.91 8.93 -10.56
CA THR A 109 7.42 8.12 -9.44
C THR A 109 7.41 8.92 -8.14
N LEU A 110 7.84 10.18 -8.17
CA LEU A 110 7.84 11.08 -7.03
C LEU A 110 6.41 11.30 -6.50
N TYR A 111 5.47 11.59 -7.39
CA TYR A 111 4.06 11.72 -7.05
C TYR A 111 3.52 10.46 -6.39
N LEU A 112 3.78 9.29 -6.98
CA LEU A 112 3.33 8.01 -6.46
C LEU A 112 3.95 7.69 -5.10
N LEU A 113 5.26 7.90 -4.90
CA LEU A 113 5.92 7.67 -3.62
C LEU A 113 5.30 8.50 -2.50
N ILE A 114 5.06 9.80 -2.74
CA ILE A 114 4.42 10.66 -1.74
C ILE A 114 3.02 10.13 -1.40
N ASN A 115 2.22 9.77 -2.41
CA ASN A 115 0.87 9.25 -2.18
C ASN A 115 0.87 7.89 -1.47
N LEU A 116 1.78 6.98 -1.83
CA LEU A 116 1.90 5.67 -1.18
C LEU A 116 2.33 5.79 0.28
N ILE A 117 3.26 6.68 0.60
CA ILE A 117 3.68 6.93 1.99
C ILE A 117 2.54 7.55 2.79
N ASN A 118 1.83 8.54 2.23
CA ASN A 118 0.64 9.09 2.87
C ASN A 118 -0.42 8.01 3.10
N GLY A 119 -0.68 7.15 2.12
CA GLY A 119 -1.60 6.03 2.25
C GLY A 119 -1.19 5.02 3.32
N ALA A 120 0.10 4.68 3.38
CA ALA A 120 0.64 3.76 4.39
C ALA A 120 0.56 4.33 5.81
N MET A 121 0.82 5.63 5.99
CA MET A 121 0.70 6.29 7.29
C MET A 121 -0.76 6.43 7.76
N ASN A 122 -1.70 6.52 6.84
CA ASN A 122 -3.14 6.63 7.12
C ASN A 122 -3.89 5.29 7.02
N ILE A 123 -3.18 4.16 7.08
CA ILE A 123 -3.82 2.85 7.09
C ILE A 123 -4.70 2.71 8.34
N PHE A 124 -5.97 2.36 8.16
CA PHE A 124 -6.96 2.24 9.24
C PHE A 124 -7.93 1.09 9.00
N ILE A 125 -8.73 1.17 7.92
CA ILE A 125 -9.87 0.27 7.67
C ILE A 125 -9.44 -1.20 7.65
N GLN A 126 -8.28 -1.50 7.05
CA GLN A 126 -7.75 -2.85 6.97
C GLN A 126 -7.46 -3.44 8.36
N VAL A 127 -6.81 -2.66 9.22
CA VAL A 127 -6.50 -3.09 10.59
C VAL A 127 -7.77 -3.16 11.42
N PHE A 128 -8.61 -2.14 11.34
CA PHE A 128 -9.87 -2.06 12.09
C PHE A 128 -10.84 -3.20 11.78
N LEU A 129 -10.94 -3.64 10.53
CA LEU A 129 -11.87 -4.70 10.11
C LEU A 129 -11.26 -6.10 10.21
N LEU A 130 -9.98 -6.28 9.84
CA LEU A 130 -9.36 -7.61 9.76
C LEU A 130 -8.79 -8.09 11.10
N THR A 131 -8.01 -7.27 11.79
CA THR A 131 -7.31 -7.70 13.00
C THR A 131 -7.77 -6.98 14.27
N LYS A 132 -8.37 -5.80 14.15
CA LYS A 132 -8.76 -4.94 15.28
C LYS A 132 -7.60 -4.63 16.24
N GLY A 133 -6.36 -4.65 15.72
CA GLY A 133 -5.15 -4.50 16.50
C GLY A 133 -4.63 -5.79 17.16
N ASP A 134 -5.36 -6.92 17.07
CA ASP A 134 -4.97 -8.20 17.65
C ASP A 134 -3.79 -8.87 16.89
N PRO A 135 -3.03 -9.75 17.54
CA PRO A 135 -3.02 -10.04 18.97
C PRO A 135 -2.26 -8.98 19.81
N LEU A 136 -2.79 -8.63 20.97
CA LEU A 136 -2.13 -7.77 21.96
C LEU A 136 -1.65 -6.40 21.46
N GLY A 137 -2.33 -5.81 20.47
CA GLY A 137 -1.93 -4.54 19.87
C GLY A 137 -0.75 -4.62 18.88
N THR A 138 -0.30 -5.82 18.50
CA THR A 138 0.88 -5.97 17.63
C THR A 138 0.63 -5.64 16.15
N THR A 139 -0.63 -5.55 15.77
CA THR A 139 -1.05 -5.08 14.43
C THR A 139 -1.62 -3.66 14.49
N ASP A 140 -1.57 -2.98 15.64
CA ASP A 140 -2.09 -1.63 15.82
C ASP A 140 -1.38 -0.62 14.92
N VAL A 141 -2.15 0.35 14.47
CA VAL A 141 -1.68 1.49 13.71
C VAL A 141 -2.13 2.79 14.37
N VAL A 142 -1.41 3.88 14.10
CA VAL A 142 -1.67 5.16 14.75
C VAL A 142 -3.11 5.64 14.54
N MET A 143 -3.68 5.44 13.34
CA MET A 143 -5.05 5.83 13.04
C MET A 143 -6.09 5.03 13.84
N ASP A 144 -5.86 3.72 14.06
CA ASP A 144 -6.74 2.91 14.89
C ASP A 144 -6.65 3.31 16.37
N TYR A 145 -5.45 3.61 16.84
CA TYR A 145 -5.25 4.15 18.19
C TYR A 145 -6.00 5.49 18.39
N ILE A 146 -5.88 6.43 17.43
CA ILE A 146 -6.61 7.72 17.47
C ILE A 146 -8.12 7.47 17.48
N TYR A 147 -8.61 6.58 16.64
CA TYR A 147 -10.02 6.23 16.57
C TYR A 147 -10.54 5.68 17.91
N ARG A 148 -9.83 4.72 18.49
CA ARG A 148 -10.22 4.14 19.80
C ARG A 148 -10.21 5.18 20.92
N ARG A 149 -9.21 6.08 20.94
CA ARG A 149 -9.18 7.18 21.93
C ARG A 149 -10.38 8.11 21.78
N ALA A 150 -10.73 8.50 20.56
CA ALA A 150 -11.85 9.36 20.31
C ALA A 150 -13.20 8.70 20.62
N PHE A 151 -13.46 7.51 20.07
CA PHE A 151 -14.80 6.94 20.02
C PHE A 151 -15.08 5.86 21.09
N ASN A 152 -14.05 5.14 21.56
CA ASN A 152 -14.24 4.15 22.60
C ASN A 152 -14.01 4.75 24.01
N TYR A 153 -13.04 5.67 24.14
CA TYR A 153 -12.70 6.31 25.41
C TYR A 153 -13.27 7.73 25.57
N PHE A 154 -13.86 8.29 24.50
CA PHE A 154 -14.41 9.65 24.45
C PHE A 154 -13.40 10.76 24.80
N ASP A 155 -12.10 10.48 24.63
CA ASP A 155 -11.02 11.42 24.89
C ASP A 155 -10.65 12.19 23.60
N PHE A 156 -11.57 13.04 23.17
CA PHE A 156 -11.45 13.78 21.91
C PHE A 156 -10.26 14.73 21.90
N GLY A 157 -9.94 15.34 23.05
CA GLY A 157 -8.80 16.27 23.16
C GLY A 157 -7.47 15.59 22.88
N TYR A 158 -7.24 14.45 23.50
CA TYR A 158 -6.04 13.66 23.28
C TYR A 158 -5.97 13.07 21.86
N ALA A 159 -7.08 12.54 21.36
CA ALA A 159 -7.17 12.02 20.01
C ALA A 159 -6.85 13.11 18.95
N ALA A 160 -7.39 14.33 19.14
CA ALA A 160 -7.08 15.46 18.27
C ALA A 160 -5.60 15.84 18.32
N ALA A 161 -4.98 15.87 19.51
CA ALA A 161 -3.55 16.12 19.65
C ALA A 161 -2.70 15.07 18.92
N CYS A 162 -3.03 13.78 19.05
CA CYS A 162 -2.38 12.70 18.31
C CYS A 162 -2.53 12.88 16.79
N GLY A 163 -3.72 13.27 16.32
CA GLY A 163 -3.98 13.53 14.91
C GLY A 163 -3.14 14.68 14.35
N ILE A 164 -2.99 15.78 15.12
CA ILE A 164 -2.13 16.90 14.74
C ILE A 164 -0.66 16.46 14.64
N VAL A 165 -0.17 15.73 15.65
CA VAL A 165 1.21 15.22 15.64
C VAL A 165 1.44 14.32 14.42
N MET A 166 0.51 13.40 14.14
CA MET A 166 0.60 12.54 12.96
C MET A 166 0.61 13.36 11.67
N GLY A 167 -0.27 14.37 11.55
CA GLY A 167 -0.30 15.26 10.39
C GLY A 167 1.03 15.97 10.17
N ILE A 168 1.68 16.47 11.23
CA ILE A 168 2.99 17.11 11.17
C ILE A 168 4.06 16.10 10.70
N VAL A 169 4.07 14.88 11.24
CA VAL A 169 5.03 13.83 10.84
C VAL A 169 4.88 13.51 9.34
N VAL A 170 3.66 13.27 8.89
CA VAL A 170 3.37 12.99 7.47
C VAL A 170 3.78 14.17 6.58
N PHE A 171 3.51 15.39 7.00
CA PHE A 171 3.90 16.61 6.27
C PHE A 171 5.43 16.72 6.15
N VAL A 172 6.17 16.53 7.24
CA VAL A 172 7.64 16.60 7.26
C VAL A 172 8.25 15.52 6.35
N ILE A 173 7.75 14.29 6.44
CA ILE A 173 8.21 13.18 5.57
C ILE A 173 7.94 13.53 4.09
N SER A 174 6.75 14.00 3.77
CA SER A 174 6.37 14.36 2.39
C SER A 174 7.22 15.50 1.83
N MET A 175 7.50 16.53 2.64
CA MET A 175 8.41 17.63 2.26
C MET A 175 9.85 17.15 2.09
N GLY A 176 10.34 16.31 2.99
CA GLY A 176 11.67 15.71 2.91
C GLY A 176 11.87 14.91 1.62
N LEU A 177 10.91 14.06 1.29
CA LEU A 177 10.91 13.29 0.05
C LEU A 177 10.89 14.20 -1.19
N LYS A 178 10.00 15.18 -1.21
CA LYS A 178 9.94 16.15 -2.31
C LYS A 178 11.27 16.88 -2.50
N LYS A 179 11.90 17.32 -1.43
CA LYS A 179 13.20 17.99 -1.49
C LYS A 179 14.31 17.05 -1.98
N PHE A 180 14.38 15.84 -1.43
CA PHE A 180 15.38 14.83 -1.79
C PHE A 180 15.31 14.44 -3.28
N LEU A 181 14.11 14.22 -3.80
CA LEU A 181 13.91 13.82 -5.19
C LEU A 181 14.05 14.99 -6.18
N ARG A 182 13.72 16.21 -5.75
CA ARG A 182 13.91 17.42 -6.56
C ARG A 182 15.38 17.84 -6.67
N TYR A 183 16.20 17.54 -5.66
CA TYR A 183 17.64 17.87 -5.68
C TYR A 183 18.38 17.18 -6.84
N GLY A 184 17.88 16.09 -7.35
CA GLY A 184 18.41 15.43 -8.54
C GLY A 184 17.89 15.97 -9.89
N GLU A 185 17.04 17.00 -9.92
CA GLU A 185 16.62 17.68 -11.18
C GLU A 185 17.63 18.77 -11.60
N ASN A 186 18.52 19.18 -10.69
CA ASN A 186 19.49 20.25 -10.92
C ASN A 186 20.92 19.72 -11.15
N LEU A 187 21.10 18.42 -11.39
CA LEU A 187 22.34 17.76 -11.80
C LEU A 187 22.17 17.12 -13.19
#